data_7ff3d59cf81719042a776f51a11c2bf3
#
_entry.id   7ff3d59cf81719042a776f51a11c2bf3
#
_cell.length_a   1.000
_cell.length_b   1.000
_cell.length_c   1.000
_cell.angle_alpha   90.00
_cell.angle_beta   90.00
_cell.angle_gamma   90.00
#
_symmetry.space_group_name_H-M   'P 1'
#
loop_
_entity.id
_entity.type
_entity.pdbx_description
1 polymer ?
#
loop_
_entity_poly.entity_id
_entity_poly.type
_entity_poly.pdbx_seq_one_letter_code
_entity_poly.pdbx_strand_id
1 'polypeptide(L)'
;PASLDEDNLRGVSELLQGVSIEQRPFAQVEPQKGDFFYFDPPYHQTYDQYSNDRFADEQHKALAKLCREIDAAGGYFMLSNSDTDFVKQLYKGFTMEDVMASRNVSCKSDQRGRHNELLIRNYD
;
A
#
# COMPACT_ATOMS: atom_id res chain seq x y z
N PRO A 1 -30.51 7.09 -2.49
CA PRO A 1 -29.67 6.17 -1.73
C PRO A 1 -28.89 6.92 -0.67
N ALA A 2 -28.93 6.44 0.56
CA ALA A 2 -28.14 7.02 1.62
C ALA A 2 -26.65 6.84 1.31
N SER A 3 -25.94 7.94 1.11
CA SER A 3 -24.49 7.92 0.90
C SER A 3 -23.71 7.67 2.22
N LEU A 4 -24.43 7.62 3.33
CA LEU A 4 -23.88 7.46 4.67
C LEU A 4 -24.51 6.25 5.36
N ASP A 5 -23.69 5.27 5.69
CA ASP A 5 -24.08 4.14 6.55
C ASP A 5 -23.64 4.46 7.99
N GLU A 6 -24.54 5.09 8.74
CA GLU A 6 -24.22 5.57 10.08
C GLU A 6 -23.96 4.42 11.06
N ASP A 7 -24.72 3.34 10.96
CA ASP A 7 -24.58 2.19 11.86
C ASP A 7 -23.21 1.51 11.64
N ASN A 8 -22.80 1.35 10.40
CA ASN A 8 -21.48 0.82 10.07
C ASN A 8 -20.36 1.73 10.57
N LEU A 9 -20.49 3.05 10.40
CA LEU A 9 -19.50 4.01 10.89
C LEU A 9 -19.37 3.96 12.42
N ARG A 10 -20.47 3.85 13.13
CA ARG A 10 -20.45 3.70 14.60
C ARG A 10 -19.80 2.39 15.03
N GLY A 11 -20.10 1.30 14.34
CA GLY A 11 -19.47 -0.01 14.56
C GLY A 11 -17.97 0.03 14.35
N VAL A 12 -17.49 0.65 13.26
CA VAL A 12 -16.06 0.83 13.00
C VAL A 12 -15.40 1.70 14.07
N SER A 13 -16.06 2.78 14.49
CA SER A 13 -15.57 3.65 15.56
C SER A 13 -15.39 2.89 16.89
N GLU A 14 -16.30 1.99 17.22
CA GLU A 14 -16.17 1.13 18.41
C GLU A 14 -14.99 0.16 18.27
N LEU A 15 -14.81 -0.47 17.10
CA LEU A 15 -13.70 -1.39 16.85
C LEU A 15 -12.34 -0.70 16.92
N LEU A 16 -12.27 0.59 16.58
CA LEU A 16 -11.03 1.36 16.63
C LEU A 16 -10.66 1.84 18.05
N GLN A 17 -11.51 1.62 19.05
CA GLN A 17 -11.15 1.91 20.43
C GLN A 17 -9.96 1.03 20.86
N GLY A 18 -8.95 1.63 21.45
CA GLY A 18 -7.71 0.94 21.81
C GLY A 18 -6.69 0.79 20.68
N VAL A 19 -7.02 1.25 19.46
CA VAL A 19 -6.09 1.32 18.35
C VAL A 19 -5.34 2.65 18.38
N SER A 20 -4.02 2.62 18.24
CA SER A 20 -3.21 3.85 18.09
C SER A 20 -3.31 4.35 16.65
N ILE A 21 -3.75 5.60 16.48
CA ILE A 21 -3.85 6.26 15.17
C ILE A 21 -2.92 7.46 15.18
N GLU A 22 -1.90 7.42 14.33
CA GLU A 22 -0.83 8.42 14.33
C GLU A 22 -0.53 8.88 12.89
N GLN A 23 -0.15 10.14 12.77
CA GLN A 23 0.46 10.67 11.55
C GLN A 23 1.97 10.80 11.77
N ARG A 24 2.74 9.98 11.06
CA ARG A 24 4.21 10.03 11.11
C ARG A 24 4.82 9.47 9.82
N PRO A 25 6.07 9.86 9.50
CA PRO A 25 6.79 9.22 8.39
C PRO A 25 6.97 7.72 8.63
N PHE A 26 6.78 6.91 7.59
CA PHE A 26 6.97 5.46 7.69
C PHE A 26 8.41 5.08 8.06
N ALA A 27 9.40 5.92 7.73
CA ALA A 27 10.80 5.69 8.08
C ALA A 27 11.07 5.66 9.60
N GLN A 28 10.12 6.12 10.42
CA GLN A 28 10.22 6.06 11.89
C GLN A 28 9.69 4.75 12.48
N VAL A 29 9.21 3.85 11.65
CA VAL A 29 8.76 2.53 12.09
C VAL A 29 9.95 1.68 12.49
N GLU A 30 9.89 1.09 13.67
CA GLU A 30 10.89 0.15 14.18
C GLU A 30 10.29 -1.26 14.17
N PRO A 31 10.63 -2.11 13.17
CA PRO A 31 10.06 -3.44 13.07
C PRO A 31 10.53 -4.36 14.20
N GLN A 32 9.61 -5.16 14.72
CA GLN A 32 9.89 -6.17 15.72
C GLN A 32 9.47 -7.56 15.21
N LYS A 33 10.06 -8.59 15.76
CA LYS A 33 9.72 -9.97 15.45
C LYS A 33 8.24 -10.23 15.70
N GLY A 34 7.57 -10.81 14.71
CA GLY A 34 6.16 -11.16 14.76
C GLY A 34 5.19 -10.04 14.38
N ASP A 35 5.67 -8.81 14.16
CA ASP A 35 4.84 -7.74 13.66
C ASP A 35 4.31 -8.06 12.24
N PHE A 36 3.11 -7.60 11.95
CA PHE A 36 2.53 -7.62 10.61
C PHE A 36 2.28 -6.19 10.12
N PHE A 37 2.75 -5.87 8.93
CA PHE A 37 2.58 -4.58 8.28
C PHE A 37 1.79 -4.71 6.99
N TYR A 38 0.80 -3.86 6.80
CA TYR A 38 0.15 -3.67 5.51
C TYR A 38 0.50 -2.29 4.97
N PHE A 39 1.07 -2.23 3.76
CA PHE A 39 1.46 -1.00 3.09
C PHE A 39 0.61 -0.75 1.85
N ASP A 40 0.03 0.42 1.78
CA ASP A 40 -0.72 0.90 0.62
C ASP A 40 -0.20 2.29 0.24
N PRO A 41 1.02 2.39 -0.32
CA PRO A 41 1.60 3.65 -0.73
C PRO A 41 0.90 4.21 -1.96
N PRO A 42 1.09 5.51 -2.29
CA PRO A 42 0.79 6.01 -3.62
C PRO A 42 1.48 5.14 -4.66
N TYR A 43 0.72 4.67 -5.65
CA TYR A 43 1.24 3.71 -6.62
C TYR A 43 2.21 4.37 -7.61
N HIS A 44 3.25 3.64 -7.95
CA HIS A 44 4.24 4.09 -8.93
C HIS A 44 3.58 4.38 -10.29
N GLN A 45 3.83 5.56 -10.85
CA GLN A 45 3.32 6.06 -12.15
C GLN A 45 1.81 6.28 -12.27
N THR A 46 1.03 6.26 -11.19
CA THR A 46 -0.43 6.39 -11.32
C THR A 46 -0.99 7.80 -11.23
N TYR A 47 -0.29 8.79 -10.69
CA TYR A 47 -0.79 10.17 -10.56
C TYR A 47 0.33 11.20 -10.61
N ASP A 48 0.79 11.55 -11.81
CA ASP A 48 1.93 12.43 -11.99
C ASP A 48 1.63 13.94 -12.08
N GLN A 49 0.38 14.35 -12.11
CA GLN A 49 0.11 15.72 -12.60
C GLN A 49 -0.26 16.77 -11.55
N TYR A 50 -0.56 16.41 -10.29
CA TYR A 50 -1.19 17.38 -9.39
C TYR A 50 -0.63 17.50 -7.97
N SER A 51 0.41 16.80 -7.56
CA SER A 51 0.97 16.98 -6.22
C SER A 51 2.46 17.32 -6.26
N ASN A 52 2.81 18.40 -5.59
CA ASN A 52 4.20 18.74 -5.31
C ASN A 52 4.85 17.82 -4.26
N ASP A 53 4.03 17.05 -3.52
CA ASP A 53 4.46 16.04 -2.55
C ASP A 53 4.35 14.66 -3.18
N ARG A 54 5.26 14.37 -4.07
CA ARG A 54 5.28 13.10 -4.79
C ARG A 54 5.90 12.01 -3.92
N PHE A 55 5.21 10.91 -3.80
CA PHE A 55 5.83 9.66 -3.38
C PHE A 55 6.73 9.19 -4.54
N ALA A 56 7.90 9.80 -4.61
CA ALA A 56 8.84 9.65 -5.72
C ALA A 56 9.58 8.30 -5.62
N ASP A 57 10.40 8.02 -6.62
CA ASP A 57 11.20 6.79 -6.68
C ASP A 57 12.05 6.58 -5.41
N GLU A 58 12.56 7.66 -4.82
CA GLU A 58 13.35 7.58 -3.58
C GLU A 58 12.52 7.11 -2.37
N GLN A 59 11.25 7.52 -2.26
CA GLN A 59 10.35 7.02 -1.23
C GLN A 59 9.96 5.56 -1.46
N HIS A 60 9.77 5.14 -2.71
CA HIS A 60 9.56 3.74 -3.05
C HIS A 60 10.77 2.88 -2.67
N LYS A 61 11.99 3.35 -2.93
CA LYS A 61 13.22 2.67 -2.52
C LYS A 61 13.34 2.59 -1.00
N ALA A 62 13.03 3.66 -0.28
CA ALA A 62 13.05 3.69 1.18
C ALA A 62 12.04 2.72 1.78
N LEU A 63 10.84 2.61 1.20
CA LEU A 63 9.83 1.66 1.64
C LEU A 63 10.26 0.21 1.39
N ALA A 64 10.87 -0.08 0.24
CA ALA A 64 11.41 -1.39 -0.06
C ALA A 64 12.54 -1.78 0.92
N LYS A 65 13.37 -0.82 1.31
CA LYS A 65 14.39 -1.01 2.36
C LYS A 65 13.74 -1.38 3.70
N LEU A 66 12.70 -0.65 4.11
CA LEU A 66 11.95 -0.98 5.34
C LEU A 66 11.35 -2.38 5.27
N CYS A 67 10.80 -2.80 4.14
CA CYS A 67 10.29 -4.16 3.96
C CYS A 67 11.38 -5.23 4.17
N ARG A 68 12.61 -4.98 3.73
CA ARG A 68 13.75 -5.87 3.99
C ARG A 68 14.16 -5.88 5.45
N GLU A 69 14.09 -4.75 6.13
CA GLU A 69 14.34 -4.65 7.57
C GLU A 69 13.28 -5.40 8.37
N ILE A 70 12.01 -5.34 7.98
CA ILE A 70 10.92 -6.12 8.57
C ILE A 70 11.20 -7.62 8.41
N ASP A 71 11.56 -8.05 7.22
CA ASP A 71 11.90 -9.46 6.95
C ASP A 71 13.08 -9.92 7.80
N ALA A 72 14.14 -9.14 7.87
CA ALA A 72 15.33 -9.43 8.68
C ALA A 72 15.03 -9.47 10.19
N ALA A 73 14.08 -8.67 10.67
CA ALA A 73 13.65 -8.67 12.06
C ALA A 73 12.71 -9.83 12.44
N GLY A 74 12.27 -10.62 11.47
CA GLY A 74 11.30 -11.70 11.68
C GLY A 74 9.85 -11.21 11.73
N GLY A 75 9.57 -10.06 11.16
CA GLY A 75 8.22 -9.55 10.92
C GLY A 75 7.68 -9.97 9.56
N TYR A 76 6.45 -9.59 9.30
CA TYR A 76 5.73 -9.91 8.07
C TYR A 76 5.18 -8.63 7.44
N PHE A 77 5.16 -8.60 6.11
CA PHE A 77 4.52 -7.49 5.41
C PHE A 77 3.72 -7.98 4.20
N MET A 78 2.72 -7.20 3.88
CA MET A 78 1.99 -7.22 2.62
C MET A 78 1.95 -5.79 2.06
N LEU A 79 2.21 -5.63 0.78
CA LEU A 79 2.27 -4.34 0.12
C LEU A 79 1.57 -4.42 -1.23
N SER A 80 0.75 -3.42 -1.54
CA SER A 80 0.15 -3.25 -2.87
C SER A 80 0.83 -2.12 -3.63
N ASN A 81 1.03 -2.30 -4.92
CA ASN A 81 1.60 -1.28 -5.81
C ASN A 81 1.26 -1.59 -7.28
N SER A 82 1.65 -0.69 -8.19
CA SER A 82 1.51 -0.89 -9.63
C SER A 82 2.42 -2.00 -10.15
N ASP A 83 1.95 -2.69 -11.17
CA ASP A 83 2.76 -3.65 -11.94
C ASP A 83 3.69 -2.89 -12.90
N THR A 84 4.82 -2.44 -12.39
CA THR A 84 5.89 -1.81 -13.17
C THR A 84 7.21 -2.56 -12.98
N ASP A 85 8.08 -2.48 -13.97
CA ASP A 85 9.42 -3.08 -13.88
C ASP A 85 10.22 -2.53 -12.70
N PHE A 86 10.07 -1.24 -12.41
CA PHE A 86 10.70 -0.58 -11.28
C PHE A 86 10.26 -1.22 -9.94
N VAL A 87 8.95 -1.41 -9.73
CA VAL A 87 8.42 -2.03 -8.51
C VAL A 87 8.88 -3.48 -8.41
N LYS A 88 8.79 -4.25 -9.49
CA LYS A 88 9.26 -5.64 -9.52
C LYS A 88 10.74 -5.75 -9.15
N GLN A 89 11.56 -4.84 -9.63
CA GLN A 89 12.98 -4.82 -9.33
C GLN A 89 13.26 -4.49 -7.87
N LEU A 90 12.52 -3.53 -7.28
CA LEU A 90 12.66 -3.15 -5.86
C LEU A 90 12.40 -4.32 -4.92
N TYR A 91 11.39 -5.12 -5.23
CA TYR A 91 10.91 -6.20 -4.35
C TYR A 91 11.34 -7.59 -4.81
N LYS A 92 12.35 -7.66 -5.69
CA LYS A 92 12.91 -8.93 -6.16
C LYS A 92 13.32 -9.82 -4.98
N GLY A 93 12.88 -11.06 -5.01
CA GLY A 93 13.12 -12.05 -3.95
C GLY A 93 11.94 -12.26 -3.01
N PHE A 94 10.96 -11.37 -3.03
CA PHE A 94 9.70 -11.55 -2.31
C PHE A 94 8.64 -12.19 -3.22
N THR A 95 7.59 -12.73 -2.61
CA THR A 95 6.45 -13.30 -3.34
C THR A 95 5.62 -12.16 -3.95
N MET A 96 5.33 -12.25 -5.24
CA MET A 96 4.53 -11.27 -5.97
C MET A 96 3.36 -11.96 -6.66
N GLU A 97 2.17 -11.40 -6.51
CA GLU A 97 0.95 -11.85 -7.20
C GLU A 97 0.35 -10.72 -7.99
N ASP A 98 -0.07 -11.03 -9.23
CA ASP A 98 -0.83 -10.12 -10.05
C ASP A 98 -2.29 -10.10 -9.59
N VAL A 99 -2.79 -8.91 -9.29
CA VAL A 99 -4.19 -8.70 -8.95
C VAL A 99 -4.81 -7.78 -9.97
N MET A 100 -5.88 -8.24 -10.62
CA MET A 100 -6.64 -7.40 -11.54
C MET A 100 -7.65 -6.57 -10.76
N ALA A 101 -7.35 -5.29 -10.56
CA ALA A 101 -8.29 -4.36 -9.95
C ALA A 101 -9.13 -3.65 -11.01
N SER A 102 -10.44 -3.65 -10.82
CA SER A 102 -11.36 -2.83 -11.59
C SER A 102 -11.45 -1.45 -10.92
N ARG A 103 -10.83 -0.44 -11.52
CA ARG A 103 -10.97 0.96 -11.05
C ARG A 103 -12.17 1.60 -11.72
N ASN A 104 -13.26 1.79 -10.97
CA ASN A 104 -14.51 2.38 -11.46
C ASN A 104 -14.54 3.91 -11.40
N VAL A 105 -13.46 4.59 -11.09
CA VAL A 105 -13.42 6.04 -10.86
C VAL A 105 -12.61 6.74 -11.95
N SER A 106 -13.12 6.74 -13.18
CA SER A 106 -12.63 7.64 -14.22
C SER A 106 -13.82 8.27 -14.95
N CYS A 107 -13.86 9.59 -14.98
CA CYS A 107 -14.87 10.36 -15.72
C CYS A 107 -14.67 10.31 -17.25
N LYS A 108 -13.61 9.69 -17.73
CA LYS A 108 -13.33 9.50 -19.16
C LYS A 108 -13.43 8.03 -19.52
N SER A 109 -14.31 7.72 -20.46
CA SER A 109 -14.61 6.34 -20.87
C SER A 109 -13.42 5.54 -21.39
N ASP A 110 -12.36 6.23 -21.86
CA ASP A 110 -11.16 5.60 -22.42
C ASP A 110 -10.12 5.19 -21.37
N GLN A 111 -10.30 5.61 -20.12
CA GLN A 111 -9.38 5.29 -19.02
C GLN A 111 -9.94 4.26 -18.03
N ARG A 112 -11.07 3.63 -18.35
CA ARG A 112 -11.62 2.49 -17.60
C ARG A 112 -10.90 1.20 -17.96
N GLY A 113 -9.57 1.24 -17.98
CA GLY A 113 -8.74 0.07 -18.21
C GLY A 113 -8.62 -0.80 -16.97
N ARG A 114 -8.45 -2.10 -17.20
CA ARG A 114 -7.98 -3.01 -16.16
C ARG A 114 -6.52 -2.65 -15.87
N HIS A 115 -6.26 -2.15 -14.67
CA HIS A 115 -4.89 -1.92 -14.21
C HIS A 115 -4.42 -3.14 -13.45
N ASN A 116 -3.29 -3.67 -13.84
CA ASN A 116 -2.63 -4.73 -13.08
C ASN A 116 -2.00 -4.10 -11.84
N GLU A 117 -2.30 -4.68 -10.71
CA GLU A 117 -1.68 -4.36 -9.43
C GLU A 117 -0.87 -5.54 -8.95
N LEU A 118 0.22 -5.26 -8.25
CA LEU A 118 1.02 -6.27 -7.57
C LEU A 118 0.66 -6.30 -6.09
N LEU A 119 0.48 -7.50 -5.58
CA LEU A 119 0.45 -7.78 -4.16
C LEU A 119 1.76 -8.48 -3.80
N ILE A 120 2.54 -7.86 -2.94
CA ILE A 120 3.90 -8.28 -2.58
C ILE A 120 3.94 -8.64 -1.10
N ARG A 121 4.56 -9.77 -0.77
CA ARG A 121 4.67 -10.23 0.62
C ARG A 121 5.94 -11.06 0.85
N ASN A 122 6.34 -11.18 2.12
CA ASN A 122 7.50 -12.00 2.53
C ASN A 122 7.12 -13.33 3.18
N TYR A 123 5.90 -13.78 2.98
CA TYR A 123 5.41 -15.07 3.50
C TYR A 123 4.59 -15.79 2.44
N ASP A 124 4.35 -17.08 2.64
CA ASP A 124 3.56 -17.93 1.73
C ASP A 124 2.05 -17.78 1.91
#